data_68c8aa9d7062581f201bfd8d78b43145
#
_entry.id   68c8aa9d7062581f201bfd8d78b43145
#
_cell.length_a   1.000
_cell.length_b   1.000
_cell.length_c   1.000
_cell.angle_alpha   90.00
_cell.angle_beta   90.00
_cell.angle_gamma   90.00
#
_symmetry.space_group_name_H-M   'P 1'
#
loop_
_entity.id
_entity.type
_entity.pdbx_description
1 polymer ?
#
loop_
_entity_poly.entity_id
_entity_poly.type
_entity_poly.pdbx_seq_one_letter_code
_entity_poly.pdbx_strand_id
1 'polypeptide(L)'
;MMKRENFPVAKIYVPIERRKTLVQARVDEIAASMLKDGQQVPIKVRPDGERFVLIEGLHRLEAAKALGEATVVGYRVDARKH
;
A
#
# COMPACT_ATOMS: atom_id res chain seq x y z
N MET A 1 1.75 14.10 -14.39
CA MET A 1 1.01 14.11 -13.10
C MET A 1 0.55 12.72 -12.74
N MET A 2 0.79 12.32 -11.51
CA MET A 2 0.39 10.99 -11.07
C MET A 2 -1.11 10.94 -10.75
N LYS A 3 -1.73 9.85 -11.16
CA LYS A 3 -3.15 9.66 -11.02
C LYS A 3 -3.43 8.62 -9.95
N ARG A 4 -4.35 8.92 -9.04
CA ARG A 4 -4.75 7.95 -8.02
C ARG A 4 -5.53 6.82 -8.65
N GLU A 5 -5.21 5.60 -8.23
CA GLU A 5 -5.88 4.39 -8.70
C GLU A 5 -6.17 3.50 -7.50
N ASN A 6 -7.15 2.63 -7.66
CA ASN A 6 -7.42 1.60 -6.67
C ASN A 6 -6.72 0.31 -7.11
N PHE A 7 -5.84 -0.20 -6.27
CA PHE A 7 -5.11 -1.44 -6.56
C PHE A 7 -5.63 -2.59 -5.72
N PRO A 8 -5.79 -3.79 -6.31
CA PRO A 8 -6.23 -4.94 -5.53
C PRO A 8 -5.17 -5.31 -4.49
N VAL A 9 -5.56 -5.30 -3.24
CA VAL A 9 -4.64 -5.64 -2.14
C VAL A 9 -4.00 -6.99 -2.37
N ALA A 10 -4.78 -7.97 -2.85
CA ALA A 10 -4.30 -9.33 -3.06
C ALA A 10 -3.20 -9.45 -4.11
N LYS A 11 -3.04 -8.44 -4.97
CA LYS A 11 -2.04 -8.47 -6.03
C LYS A 11 -0.80 -7.65 -5.72
N ILE A 12 -0.72 -7.09 -4.52
CA ILE A 12 0.44 -6.27 -4.14
C ILE A 12 1.44 -7.14 -3.39
N TYR A 13 2.61 -7.31 -3.99
CA TYR A 13 3.71 -8.04 -3.38
C TYR A 13 4.57 -7.10 -2.55
N VAL A 14 4.89 -7.51 -1.33
CA VAL A 14 5.76 -6.74 -0.44
C VAL A 14 7.11 -7.45 -0.37
N PRO A 15 8.19 -6.81 -0.83
CA PRO A 15 9.51 -7.42 -0.72
C PRO A 15 9.86 -7.73 0.73
N ILE A 16 10.57 -8.83 0.93
CA ILE A 16 10.92 -9.29 2.27
C ILE A 16 11.66 -8.22 3.08
N GLU A 17 12.55 -7.48 2.44
CA GLU A 17 13.31 -6.44 3.11
C GLU A 17 12.41 -5.37 3.74
N ARG A 18 11.32 -5.06 3.05
CA ARG A 18 10.38 -4.07 3.56
C ARG A 18 9.55 -4.61 4.72
N ARG A 19 9.26 -5.91 4.69
CA ARG A 19 8.47 -6.54 5.77
C ARG A 19 9.17 -6.43 7.12
N LYS A 20 10.49 -6.38 7.11
CA LYS A 20 11.27 -6.28 8.33
C LYS A 20 11.13 -4.94 9.03
N THR A 21 10.62 -3.94 8.34
CA THR A 21 10.46 -2.59 8.90
C THR A 21 9.08 -2.38 9.52
N LEU A 22 8.24 -3.41 9.52
CA LEU A 22 6.87 -3.30 10.00
C LEU A 22 6.81 -3.07 11.51
N VAL A 23 6.06 -2.04 11.91
CA VAL A 23 5.81 -1.74 13.32
C VAL A 23 4.31 -1.83 13.54
N GLN A 24 3.87 -2.83 14.28
CA GLN A 24 2.44 -3.11 14.45
C GLN A 24 1.66 -1.94 15.05
N ALA A 25 2.24 -1.23 16.02
CA ALA A 25 1.56 -0.08 16.61
C ALA A 25 1.23 0.99 15.57
N ARG A 26 2.11 1.15 14.59
CA ARG A 26 1.90 2.09 13.50
C ARG A 26 0.78 1.65 12.58
N VAL A 27 0.71 0.36 12.30
CA VAL A 27 -0.39 -0.22 11.52
C VAL A 27 -1.71 0.06 12.22
N ASP A 28 -1.75 -0.16 13.53
CA ASP A 28 -2.98 0.03 14.31
C ASP A 28 -3.44 1.49 14.30
N GLU A 29 -2.51 2.42 14.44
CA GLU A 29 -2.83 3.84 14.38
C GLU A 29 -3.38 4.24 13.02
N ILE A 30 -2.74 3.77 11.96
CA ILE A 30 -3.18 4.09 10.61
C ILE A 30 -4.53 3.45 10.32
N ALA A 31 -4.74 2.22 10.77
CA ALA A 31 -6.03 1.55 10.57
C ALA A 31 -7.16 2.32 11.26
N ALA A 32 -6.92 2.79 12.47
CA ALA A 32 -7.92 3.58 13.20
C ALA A 32 -8.23 4.88 12.46
N SER A 33 -7.20 5.55 11.93
CA SER A 33 -7.36 6.77 11.16
C SER A 33 -8.15 6.51 9.86
N MET A 34 -7.82 5.42 9.17
CA MET A 34 -8.49 5.07 7.93
C MET A 34 -9.96 4.71 8.16
N LEU A 35 -10.25 4.06 9.26
CA LEU A 35 -11.63 3.70 9.61
C LEU A 35 -12.46 4.97 9.85
N LYS A 36 -11.87 5.97 10.47
CA LYS A 36 -12.55 7.21 10.77
C LYS A 36 -12.66 8.16 9.56
N ASP A 37 -11.56 8.35 8.85
CA ASP A 37 -11.45 9.39 7.82
C ASP A 37 -11.20 8.87 6.41
N GLY A 38 -11.10 7.56 6.24
CA GLY A 38 -10.73 6.98 4.97
C GLY A 38 -9.22 7.04 4.76
N GLN A 39 -8.76 6.54 3.63
CA GLN A 39 -7.33 6.56 3.31
C GLN A 39 -6.91 7.96 2.90
N GLN A 40 -5.99 8.56 3.66
CA GLN A 40 -5.53 9.92 3.41
C GLN A 40 -4.30 9.97 2.49
N VAL A 41 -3.39 9.02 2.64
CA VAL A 41 -2.12 9.02 1.89
C VAL A 41 -2.07 7.80 0.98
N PRO A 42 -1.86 8.00 -0.33
CA PRO A 42 -1.75 6.88 -1.26
C PRO A 42 -0.44 6.11 -1.08
N ILE A 43 -0.47 4.84 -1.41
CA ILE A 43 0.75 4.04 -1.49
C ILE A 43 1.38 4.23 -2.88
N LYS A 44 2.57 3.67 -3.08
CA LYS A 44 3.21 3.68 -4.40
C LYS A 44 3.58 2.25 -4.76
N VAL A 45 3.23 1.86 -5.97
CA VAL A 45 3.51 0.52 -6.48
C VAL A 45 4.07 0.61 -7.90
N ARG A 46 4.80 -0.42 -8.31
CA ARG A 46 5.22 -0.54 -9.70
C ARG A 46 4.63 -1.81 -10.30
N PRO A 47 4.27 -1.80 -11.59
CA PRO A 47 3.78 -3.01 -12.24
C PRO A 47 4.87 -4.07 -12.36
N ASP A 48 4.49 -5.33 -12.21
CA ASP A 48 5.39 -6.46 -12.35
C ASP A 48 4.57 -7.67 -12.84
N GLY A 49 4.38 -7.76 -14.15
CA GLY A 49 3.54 -8.79 -14.73
C GLY A 49 2.11 -8.63 -14.26
N GLU A 50 1.54 -9.66 -13.68
CA GLU A 50 0.16 -9.63 -13.21
C GLU A 50 0.02 -9.14 -11.78
N ARG A 51 1.11 -8.75 -11.17
CA ARG A 51 1.10 -8.23 -9.80
C ARG A 51 1.72 -6.84 -9.76
N PHE A 52 1.67 -6.25 -8.59
CA PHE A 52 2.32 -4.97 -8.31
C PHE A 52 3.33 -5.18 -7.19
N VAL A 53 4.44 -4.45 -7.24
CA VAL A 53 5.44 -4.49 -6.17
C VAL A 53 5.33 -3.21 -5.37
N LEU A 54 5.21 -3.32 -4.06
CA LEU A 54 5.12 -2.15 -3.19
C LEU A 54 6.43 -1.38 -3.19
N ILE A 55 6.35 -0.10 -3.44
CA ILE A 55 7.50 0.80 -3.39
C ILE A 55 7.48 1.60 -2.10
N GLU A 56 6.30 2.08 -1.69
CA GLU A 56 6.17 2.92 -0.50
C GLU A 56 4.78 2.77 0.08
N GLY A 57 4.68 2.76 1.41
CA GLY A 57 3.40 2.70 2.09
C GLY A 57 3.08 1.37 2.75
N LEU A 58 4.09 0.68 3.27
CA LEU A 58 3.92 -0.63 3.91
C LEU A 58 2.86 -0.61 5.01
N HIS A 59 2.97 0.33 5.95
CA HIS A 59 2.05 0.38 7.09
C HIS A 59 0.61 0.67 6.65
N ARG A 60 0.46 1.46 5.60
CA ARG A 60 -0.86 1.78 5.06
C ARG A 60 -1.47 0.57 4.37
N LEU A 61 -0.66 -0.16 3.61
CA LEU A 61 -1.11 -1.40 2.99
C LEU A 61 -1.54 -2.41 4.05
N GLU A 62 -0.75 -2.57 5.10
CA GLU A 62 -1.09 -3.51 6.17
C GLU A 62 -2.34 -3.08 6.92
N ALA A 63 -2.53 -1.77 7.09
CA ALA A 63 -3.75 -1.25 7.70
C ALA A 63 -4.97 -1.57 6.85
N ALA A 64 -4.87 -1.42 5.52
CA ALA A 64 -5.96 -1.76 4.62
C ALA A 64 -6.30 -3.25 4.71
N LYS A 65 -5.28 -4.10 4.80
CA LYS A 65 -5.49 -5.55 4.98
C LYS A 65 -6.20 -5.84 6.30
N ALA A 66 -5.78 -5.19 7.37
CA ALA A 66 -6.36 -5.38 8.70
C ALA A 66 -7.83 -4.97 8.73
N LEU A 67 -8.20 -3.98 7.94
CA LEU A 67 -9.59 -3.53 7.82
C LEU A 67 -10.43 -4.35 6.85
N GLY A 68 -9.82 -5.33 6.18
CA GLY A 68 -10.53 -6.17 5.23
C GLY A 68 -10.84 -5.49 3.92
N GLU A 69 -10.08 -4.45 3.54
CA GLU A 69 -10.32 -3.73 2.29
C GLU A 69 -9.84 -4.58 1.11
N ALA A 70 -10.64 -4.59 0.05
CA ALA A 70 -10.29 -5.32 -1.17
C ALA A 70 -9.29 -4.54 -2.02
N THR A 71 -9.31 -3.20 -1.93
CA THR A 71 -8.43 -2.33 -2.70
C THR A 71 -7.78 -1.29 -1.80
N VAL A 72 -6.72 -0.69 -2.30
CA VAL A 72 -6.01 0.39 -1.62
C VAL A 72 -5.65 1.44 -2.66
N VAL A 73 -5.78 2.71 -2.27
CA VAL A 73 -5.49 3.83 -3.17
C VAL A 73 -3.99 4.03 -3.28
N GLY A 74 -3.50 4.19 -4.50
CA GLY A 74 -2.08 4.39 -4.71
C GLY A 74 -1.76 5.05 -6.04
N TYR A 75 -0.48 5.24 -6.25
CA TYR A 75 0.08 5.73 -7.50
C TYR A 75 0.90 4.62 -8.14
N ARG A 76 0.80 4.53 -9.46
CA ARG A 76 1.63 3.65 -10.26
C ARG A 76 2.91 4.41 -10.61
N VAL A 77 4.07 3.85 -10.26
CA VAL A 77 5.35 4.49 -10.57
C VAL A 77 6.09 3.67 -11.62
N ASP A 78 6.96 4.33 -12.36
CA ASP A 78 7.72 3.67 -13.42
C ASP A 78 8.97 3.02 -12.81
N ALA A 79 9.05 1.69 -12.93
CA ALA A 79 10.17 0.93 -12.39
C ALA A 79 11.50 1.30 -13.01
N ARG A 80 11.48 1.82 -14.23
CA ARG A 80 12.71 2.17 -14.95
C ARG A 80 13.34 3.48 -14.50
N LYS A 81 12.70 4.19 -13.62
CA LYS A 81 13.19 5.47 -13.11
C LYS A 81 14.16 5.32 -11.94
N HIS A 82 14.59 4.13 -11.71
CA HIS A 82 15.51 3.86 -10.59
C HIS A 82 16.75 3.15 -11.05
#